data_ea5374259d617d9d0acc20c843268a92
#
_entry.id   ea5374259d617d9d0acc20c843268a92
#
_cell.length_a   1.000
_cell.length_b   1.000
_cell.length_c   1.000
_cell.angle_alpha   90.00
_cell.angle_beta   90.00
_cell.angle_gamma   90.00
#
_symmetry.space_group_name_H-M   'P 1'
#
loop_
_entity.id
_entity.type
_entity.pdbx_description
1 polymer ?
#
loop_
_entity_poly.entity_id
_entity_poly.type
_entity_poly.pdbx_seq_one_letter_code
_entity_poly.pdbx_strand_id
1 'polypeptide(L)'
;MPEHGTAFDTPRADGNGVRAKTLRGLLVARELDTARLARSLTTRELAGQMTMSPAMLNRVMTGRRVPTALEIGGLCGLLDIDPARRPHLYRLTADADLTEWIIRPGAGTSALGAIEEVADTATWLDPLLIPRPLRTAAYHHALGHPIGDHQSPEPAAPPTDRFLLHPRALTHPAIPADVMGEQLLHLCHTAPNTIRLLPATFPPHPGFRVLHIDHFPPVVHIDHHGTHVILESPDSTAAHTTLLRAATTAAATAEHTRRTLTDLAARTGTVG
;
A
#
# COMPACT_ATOMS: atom_id res chain seq x y z
N MET A 1 -11.86 27.35 24.49
CA MET A 1 -10.67 26.51 24.32
C MET A 1 -10.91 25.67 23.09
N PRO A 2 -10.23 25.89 21.93
CA PRO A 2 -10.40 25.05 20.76
C PRO A 2 -9.58 23.77 20.96
N GLU A 3 -10.28 22.64 20.96
CA GLU A 3 -9.68 21.31 20.95
C GLU A 3 -8.90 21.10 19.64
N HIS A 4 -7.64 20.80 19.79
CA HIS A 4 -6.75 20.46 18.70
C HIS A 4 -7.26 19.17 18.03
N GLY A 5 -7.89 19.32 16.87
CA GLY A 5 -8.11 18.20 15.96
C GLY A 5 -6.77 17.60 15.62
N THR A 6 -6.59 16.31 15.99
CA THR A 6 -5.43 15.54 15.56
C THR A 6 -5.38 15.57 14.05
N ALA A 7 -4.53 16.42 13.51
CA ALA A 7 -4.18 16.42 12.10
C ALA A 7 -3.72 15.01 11.74
N PHE A 8 -4.11 14.55 10.54
CA PHE A 8 -3.47 13.40 9.90
C PHE A 8 -2.05 13.83 9.59
N ASP A 9 -1.18 13.72 10.60
CA ASP A 9 0.21 14.11 10.47
C ASP A 9 0.88 13.11 9.54
N THR A 10 1.32 13.59 8.40
CA THR A 10 2.19 12.82 7.50
C THR A 10 3.47 12.57 8.28
N PRO A 11 3.97 11.31 8.40
CA PRO A 11 5.22 11.05 9.08
C PRO A 11 6.31 11.95 8.49
N ARG A 12 6.91 12.80 9.32
CA ARG A 12 8.08 13.57 8.94
C ARG A 12 9.23 12.60 8.72
N ALA A 13 9.78 12.63 7.53
CA ALA A 13 11.03 11.95 7.21
C ALA A 13 12.17 12.58 8.01
N ASP A 14 12.45 12.07 9.19
CA ASP A 14 13.60 12.45 9.98
C ASP A 14 14.89 11.91 9.34
N GLY A 15 15.78 12.82 9.04
CA GLY A 15 16.82 12.76 8.02
C GLY A 15 18.04 11.87 8.25
N ASN A 16 17.96 10.68 8.83
CA ASN A 16 19.16 9.82 8.95
C ASN A 16 18.97 8.33 8.67
N GLY A 17 17.87 7.95 8.04
CA GLY A 17 17.60 6.57 7.62
C GLY A 17 18.21 6.22 6.27
N VAL A 18 18.44 4.95 6.08
CA VAL A 18 18.88 4.35 4.84
C VAL A 18 17.83 4.58 3.76
N ARG A 19 18.22 5.19 2.64
CA ARG A 19 17.29 5.52 1.56
C ARG A 19 17.69 4.79 0.30
N ALA A 20 16.89 3.80 -0.08
CA ALA A 20 16.94 3.27 -1.43
C ALA A 20 16.58 4.38 -2.43
N LYS A 21 17.14 4.32 -3.63
CA LYS A 21 16.82 5.28 -4.69
C LYS A 21 15.50 4.95 -5.37
N THR A 22 15.15 3.67 -5.41
CA THR A 22 13.95 3.14 -6.05
C THR A 22 13.34 2.03 -5.20
N LEU A 23 12.06 1.79 -5.39
CA LEU A 23 11.34 0.73 -4.70
C LEU A 23 11.91 -0.66 -5.04
N ARG A 24 12.32 -0.88 -6.32
CA ARG A 24 13.00 -2.11 -6.72
C ARG A 24 14.30 -2.33 -5.95
N GLY A 25 15.10 -1.28 -5.82
CA GLY A 25 16.33 -1.29 -5.02
C GLY A 25 16.08 -1.59 -3.55
N LEU A 26 15.00 -1.04 -2.98
CA LEU A 26 14.56 -1.32 -1.62
C LEU A 26 14.17 -2.79 -1.43
N LEU A 27 13.37 -3.35 -2.35
CA LEU A 27 12.93 -4.75 -2.28
C LEU A 27 14.11 -5.71 -2.40
N VAL A 28 15.04 -5.47 -3.32
CA VAL A 28 16.27 -6.27 -3.44
C VAL A 28 17.06 -6.23 -2.14
N ALA A 29 17.29 -5.03 -1.59
CA ALA A 29 18.04 -4.86 -0.36
C ALA A 29 17.39 -5.60 0.81
N ARG A 30 16.06 -5.50 0.94
CA ARG A 30 15.30 -6.14 2.03
C ARG A 30 15.35 -7.65 1.95
N GLU A 31 15.21 -8.22 0.75
CA GLU A 31 15.31 -9.66 0.55
C GLU A 31 16.71 -10.19 0.85
N LEU A 32 17.74 -9.51 0.38
CA LEU A 32 19.13 -9.86 0.67
C LEU A 32 19.45 -9.76 2.17
N ASP A 33 18.97 -8.71 2.85
CA ASP A 33 19.21 -8.52 4.28
C ASP A 33 18.46 -9.56 5.13
N THR A 34 17.21 -9.89 4.76
CA THR A 34 16.46 -10.99 5.38
C THR A 34 17.19 -12.31 5.26
N ALA A 35 17.70 -12.64 4.06
CA ALA A 35 18.46 -13.86 3.85
C ALA A 35 19.78 -13.87 4.65
N ARG A 36 20.47 -12.73 4.72
CA ARG A 36 21.69 -12.57 5.54
C ARG A 36 21.40 -12.82 7.03
N LEU A 37 20.33 -12.23 7.55
CA LEU A 37 19.91 -12.42 8.96
C LEU A 37 19.54 -13.86 9.25
N ALA A 38 18.82 -14.52 8.33
CA ALA A 38 18.47 -15.95 8.47
C ALA A 38 19.70 -16.85 8.58
N ARG A 39 20.81 -16.46 7.97
CA ARG A 39 22.11 -17.15 8.07
C ARG A 39 22.99 -16.65 9.23
N SER A 40 22.49 -15.73 10.05
CA SER A 40 23.24 -15.12 11.16
C SER A 40 24.58 -14.48 10.74
N LEU A 41 24.69 -14.03 9.48
CA LEU A 41 25.89 -13.40 8.96
C LEU A 41 25.89 -11.89 9.26
N THR A 42 27.03 -11.37 9.70
CA THR A 42 27.23 -9.93 9.74
C THR A 42 27.53 -9.40 8.34
N THR A 43 27.23 -8.11 8.10
CA THR A 43 27.58 -7.45 6.82
C THR A 43 29.09 -7.53 6.55
N ARG A 44 29.91 -7.51 7.60
CA ARG A 44 31.38 -7.58 7.46
C ARG A 44 31.85 -8.96 7.01
N GLU A 45 31.28 -10.03 7.57
CA GLU A 45 31.59 -11.42 7.16
C GLU A 45 31.17 -11.68 5.73
N LEU A 46 29.96 -11.28 5.37
CA LEU A 46 29.45 -11.43 4.00
C LEU A 46 30.29 -10.62 3.00
N ALA A 47 30.72 -9.41 3.37
CA ALA A 47 31.59 -8.57 2.53
C ALA A 47 32.94 -9.28 2.27
N GLY A 48 33.53 -9.92 3.28
CA GLY A 48 34.75 -10.72 3.15
C GLY A 48 34.58 -11.87 2.15
N GLN A 49 33.47 -12.61 2.23
CA GLN A 49 33.16 -13.70 1.31
C GLN A 49 32.92 -13.22 -0.12
N MET A 50 32.37 -12.03 -0.29
CA MET A 50 32.12 -11.39 -1.58
C MET A 50 33.34 -10.67 -2.17
N THR A 51 34.45 -10.58 -1.45
CA THR A 51 35.62 -9.77 -1.82
C THR A 51 35.25 -8.30 -2.05
N MET A 52 34.30 -7.79 -1.26
CA MET A 52 33.79 -6.43 -1.30
C MET A 52 34.21 -5.66 -0.04
N SER A 53 34.30 -4.33 -0.12
CA SER A 53 34.44 -3.55 1.11
C SER A 53 33.13 -3.58 1.92
N PRO A 54 33.18 -3.61 3.26
CA PRO A 54 31.98 -3.57 4.10
C PRO A 54 31.07 -2.36 3.80
N ALA A 55 31.69 -1.21 3.48
CA ALA A 55 30.92 0.01 3.10
C ALA A 55 30.17 -0.16 1.79
N MET A 56 30.76 -0.84 0.81
CA MET A 56 30.11 -1.12 -0.48
C MET A 56 28.95 -2.09 -0.31
N LEU A 57 29.15 -3.19 0.41
CA LEU A 57 28.09 -4.17 0.70
C LEU A 57 26.96 -3.51 1.53
N ASN A 58 27.31 -2.70 2.52
CA ASN A 58 26.29 -1.99 3.30
C ASN A 58 25.40 -1.09 2.43
N ARG A 59 25.94 -0.45 1.40
CA ARG A 59 25.12 0.33 0.44
C ARG A 59 24.16 -0.56 -0.36
N VAL A 60 24.56 -1.79 -0.68
CA VAL A 60 23.68 -2.78 -1.33
C VAL A 60 22.58 -3.23 -0.37
N MET A 61 22.95 -3.66 0.84
CA MET A 61 21.99 -4.13 1.87
C MET A 61 20.99 -3.06 2.30
N THR A 62 21.29 -1.80 2.03
CA THR A 62 20.47 -0.65 2.39
C THR A 62 19.78 0.00 1.18
N GLY A 63 19.85 -0.63 -0.02
CA GLY A 63 19.24 -0.14 -1.25
C GLY A 63 19.87 1.14 -1.82
N ARG A 64 20.92 1.67 -1.20
CA ARG A 64 21.62 2.89 -1.71
C ARG A 64 22.41 2.62 -2.99
N ARG A 65 22.69 1.37 -3.27
CA ARG A 65 23.38 0.91 -4.46
C ARG A 65 22.74 -0.37 -4.96
N VAL A 66 22.43 -0.41 -6.23
CA VAL A 66 21.99 -1.63 -6.90
C VAL A 66 23.20 -2.53 -7.13
N PRO A 67 23.14 -3.84 -6.77
CA PRO A 67 24.22 -4.77 -7.08
C PRO A 67 24.31 -5.00 -8.60
N THR A 68 25.52 -5.27 -9.10
CA THR A 68 25.72 -5.72 -10.47
C THR A 68 25.19 -7.15 -10.66
N ALA A 69 25.02 -7.59 -11.90
CA ALA A 69 24.58 -8.96 -12.22
C ALA A 69 25.49 -10.04 -11.60
N LEU A 70 26.81 -9.78 -11.53
CA LEU A 70 27.76 -10.69 -10.89
C LEU A 70 27.59 -10.70 -9.38
N GLU A 71 27.45 -9.51 -8.78
CA GLU A 71 27.29 -9.38 -7.33
C GLU A 71 25.98 -10.01 -6.84
N ILE A 72 24.86 -9.77 -7.53
CA ILE A 72 23.58 -10.41 -7.14
C ILE A 72 23.64 -11.92 -7.27
N GLY A 73 24.32 -12.46 -8.29
CA GLY A 73 24.55 -13.89 -8.45
C GLY A 73 25.36 -14.49 -7.29
N GLY A 74 26.48 -13.82 -6.93
CA GLY A 74 27.31 -14.21 -5.77
C GLY A 74 26.54 -14.15 -4.46
N LEU A 75 25.78 -13.07 -4.22
CA LEU A 75 24.95 -12.92 -3.02
C LEU A 75 23.87 -13.99 -2.93
N CYS A 76 23.18 -14.31 -4.04
CA CYS A 76 22.19 -15.38 -4.08
C CYS A 76 22.80 -16.75 -3.73
N GLY A 77 24.03 -17.00 -4.16
CA GLY A 77 24.74 -18.24 -3.84
C GLY A 77 25.17 -18.31 -2.38
N LEU A 78 25.83 -17.26 -1.86
CA LEU A 78 26.33 -17.19 -0.48
C LEU A 78 25.22 -17.15 0.55
N LEU A 79 24.10 -16.50 0.24
CA LEU A 79 22.93 -16.40 1.11
C LEU A 79 21.97 -17.58 0.97
N ASP A 80 22.28 -18.52 0.09
CA ASP A 80 21.46 -19.72 -0.19
C ASP A 80 20.01 -19.37 -0.53
N ILE A 81 19.83 -18.33 -1.35
CA ILE A 81 18.51 -17.90 -1.80
C ILE A 81 17.93 -18.99 -2.70
N ASP A 82 16.68 -19.36 -2.43
CA ASP A 82 15.94 -20.36 -3.19
C ASP A 82 16.08 -20.08 -4.70
N PRO A 83 16.50 -21.08 -5.52
CA PRO A 83 16.59 -20.94 -6.95
C PRO A 83 15.33 -20.44 -7.63
N ALA A 84 14.15 -20.76 -7.11
CA ALA A 84 12.87 -20.27 -7.62
C ALA A 84 12.68 -18.76 -7.45
N ARG A 85 13.32 -18.14 -6.44
CA ARG A 85 13.25 -16.69 -6.16
C ARG A 85 14.28 -15.87 -6.92
N ARG A 86 15.40 -16.48 -7.33
CA ARG A 86 16.52 -15.78 -8.01
C ARG A 86 16.12 -15.03 -9.27
N PRO A 87 15.27 -15.60 -10.19
CA PRO A 87 14.83 -14.86 -11.37
C PRO A 87 14.08 -13.57 -11.07
N HIS A 88 13.32 -13.54 -9.95
CA HIS A 88 12.66 -12.32 -9.48
C HIS A 88 13.67 -11.28 -9.04
N LEU A 89 14.64 -11.64 -8.20
CA LEU A 89 15.71 -10.73 -7.76
C LEU A 89 16.55 -10.20 -8.92
N TYR A 90 16.87 -11.03 -9.90
CA TYR A 90 17.61 -10.58 -11.08
C TYR A 90 16.82 -9.55 -11.89
N ARG A 91 15.50 -9.73 -12.04
CA ARG A 91 14.65 -8.74 -12.72
C ARG A 91 14.55 -7.44 -11.93
N LEU A 92 14.32 -7.50 -10.62
CA LEU A 92 14.32 -6.30 -9.78
C LEU A 92 15.63 -5.52 -9.88
N THR A 93 16.75 -6.24 -9.96
CA THR A 93 18.09 -5.64 -10.08
C THR A 93 18.30 -5.04 -11.48
N ALA A 94 17.89 -5.74 -12.54
CA ALA A 94 18.03 -5.26 -13.91
C ALA A 94 17.19 -3.99 -14.18
N ASP A 95 16.01 -3.93 -13.58
CA ASP A 95 15.04 -2.85 -13.77
C ASP A 95 15.12 -1.80 -12.65
N ALA A 96 16.20 -1.80 -11.85
CA ALA A 96 16.26 -1.02 -10.62
C ALA A 96 16.18 0.50 -10.80
N ASP A 97 16.47 1.01 -11.99
CA ASP A 97 16.37 2.45 -12.30
C ASP A 97 14.96 2.87 -12.78
N LEU A 98 14.06 1.90 -13.00
CA LEU A 98 12.69 2.20 -13.41
C LEU A 98 11.84 2.53 -12.19
N THR A 99 11.18 3.68 -12.22
CA THR A 99 10.36 4.23 -11.13
C THR A 99 8.86 3.99 -11.31
N GLU A 100 8.48 3.27 -12.36
CA GLU A 100 7.09 2.97 -12.67
C GLU A 100 6.94 1.49 -12.97
N TRP A 101 5.86 0.89 -12.45
CA TRP A 101 5.61 -0.53 -12.62
C TRP A 101 4.22 -0.75 -13.18
N ILE A 102 4.11 -1.73 -14.06
CA ILE A 102 2.82 -2.30 -14.48
C ILE A 102 2.84 -3.77 -14.14
N ILE A 103 2.05 -4.15 -13.13
CA ILE A 103 1.89 -5.54 -12.70
C ILE A 103 0.58 -6.05 -13.31
N ARG A 104 0.68 -6.99 -14.23
CA ARG A 104 -0.47 -7.56 -14.94
C ARG A 104 -1.09 -8.72 -14.15
N PRO A 105 -2.38 -9.01 -14.35
CA PRO A 105 -3.01 -10.20 -13.79
C PRO A 105 -2.23 -11.46 -14.15
N GLY A 106 -2.02 -12.36 -13.19
CA GLY A 106 -1.27 -13.61 -13.40
C GLY A 106 0.25 -13.46 -13.48
N ALA A 107 0.80 -12.26 -13.51
CA ALA A 107 2.26 -12.04 -13.53
C ALA A 107 2.93 -12.21 -12.14
N GLY A 108 2.20 -12.79 -11.20
CA GLY A 108 2.68 -13.05 -9.85
C GLY A 108 2.25 -11.96 -8.86
N THR A 109 1.37 -12.32 -7.96
CA THR A 109 0.98 -11.52 -6.79
C THR A 109 2.14 -11.19 -5.86
N SER A 110 3.29 -11.86 -6.06
CA SER A 110 4.48 -11.70 -5.21
C SER A 110 5.09 -10.29 -5.23
N ALA A 111 5.05 -9.58 -6.37
CA ALA A 111 5.64 -8.24 -6.44
C ALA A 111 4.79 -7.21 -5.68
N LEU A 112 3.46 -7.24 -5.83
CA LEU A 112 2.57 -6.37 -5.08
C LEU A 112 2.62 -6.68 -3.59
N GLY A 113 2.56 -7.96 -3.21
CA GLY A 113 2.69 -8.40 -1.83
C GLY A 113 3.99 -7.92 -1.19
N ALA A 114 5.12 -8.03 -1.90
CA ALA A 114 6.40 -7.54 -1.40
C ALA A 114 6.41 -6.01 -1.20
N ILE A 115 5.71 -5.25 -2.05
CA ILE A 115 5.54 -3.80 -1.90
C ILE A 115 4.67 -3.49 -0.66
N GLU A 116 3.60 -4.23 -0.46
CA GLU A 116 2.71 -4.10 0.69
C GLU A 116 3.40 -4.46 2.01
N GLU A 117 4.23 -5.49 2.00
CA GLU A 117 5.02 -5.91 3.17
C GLU A 117 6.06 -4.87 3.63
N VAL A 118 6.54 -4.01 2.72
CA VAL A 118 7.48 -2.94 3.09
C VAL A 118 6.78 -1.64 3.46
N ALA A 119 5.49 -1.51 3.23
CA ALA A 119 4.71 -0.34 3.58
C ALA A 119 4.32 -0.38 5.07
N ASP A 120 4.56 0.73 5.78
CA ASP A 120 4.17 0.88 7.18
C ASP A 120 2.68 1.21 7.30
N THR A 121 2.16 1.99 6.37
CA THR A 121 0.76 2.40 6.31
C THR A 121 0.32 2.67 4.89
N ALA A 122 -0.98 2.56 4.63
CA ALA A 122 -1.61 3.01 3.39
C ALA A 122 -2.69 4.05 3.66
N THR A 123 -2.80 5.04 2.77
CA THR A 123 -3.95 5.95 2.76
C THR A 123 -4.73 5.72 1.46
N TRP A 124 -5.96 5.28 1.63
CA TRP A 124 -6.87 4.94 0.55
C TRP A 124 -7.79 6.12 0.23
N LEU A 125 -7.95 6.38 -1.04
CA LEU A 125 -8.87 7.39 -1.55
C LEU A 125 -9.71 6.77 -2.68
N ASP A 126 -10.94 6.37 -2.35
CA ASP A 126 -11.86 5.76 -3.31
C ASP A 126 -13.19 6.53 -3.31
N PRO A 127 -13.57 7.11 -4.44
CA PRO A 127 -14.79 7.90 -4.54
C PRO A 127 -16.04 7.08 -4.85
N LEU A 128 -15.91 5.86 -5.33
CA LEU A 128 -17.03 5.09 -5.87
C LEU A 128 -17.32 3.82 -5.10
N LEU A 129 -16.29 3.16 -4.58
CA LEU A 129 -16.42 1.87 -3.92
C LEU A 129 -15.82 1.94 -2.51
N ILE A 130 -16.29 1.07 -1.65
CA ILE A 130 -15.63 0.82 -0.38
C ILE A 130 -14.33 0.07 -0.66
N PRO A 131 -13.17 0.53 -0.14
CA PRO A 131 -11.88 -0.14 -0.32
C PRO A 131 -11.93 -1.61 0.12
N ARG A 132 -11.23 -2.46 -0.61
CA ARG A 132 -11.25 -3.93 -0.41
C ARG A 132 -11.08 -4.35 1.04
N PRO A 133 -10.11 -3.83 1.82
CA PRO A 133 -9.90 -4.28 3.21
C PRO A 133 -11.06 -3.98 4.16
N LEU A 134 -11.99 -3.11 3.75
CA LEU A 134 -13.16 -2.74 4.53
C LEU A 134 -14.46 -3.43 4.08
N ARG A 135 -14.40 -4.29 3.05
CA ARG A 135 -15.61 -4.93 2.49
C ARG A 135 -16.04 -6.14 3.31
N THR A 136 -17.33 -6.26 3.53
CA THR A 136 -17.93 -7.56 3.91
C THR A 136 -17.94 -8.52 2.72
N ALA A 137 -18.03 -9.82 2.98
CA ALA A 137 -18.14 -10.82 1.92
C ALA A 137 -19.39 -10.59 1.06
N ALA A 138 -20.52 -10.20 1.68
CA ALA A 138 -21.75 -9.89 0.98
C ALA A 138 -21.61 -8.69 0.04
N TYR A 139 -20.98 -7.60 0.50
CA TYR A 139 -20.69 -6.44 -0.34
C TYR A 139 -19.78 -6.80 -1.52
N HIS A 140 -18.73 -7.56 -1.23
CA HIS A 140 -17.79 -8.00 -2.27
C HIS A 140 -18.50 -8.83 -3.35
N HIS A 141 -19.34 -9.76 -2.94
CA HIS A 141 -20.14 -10.61 -3.85
C HIS A 141 -21.15 -9.77 -4.67
N ALA A 142 -21.83 -8.80 -4.04
CA ALA A 142 -22.79 -7.94 -4.70
C ALA A 142 -22.19 -7.04 -5.79
N LEU A 143 -20.89 -6.73 -5.72
CA LEU A 143 -20.20 -6.00 -6.78
C LEU A 143 -20.09 -6.76 -8.10
N GLY A 144 -20.42 -8.06 -8.12
CA GLY A 144 -20.52 -8.86 -9.34
C GLY A 144 -19.24 -8.90 -10.17
N HIS A 145 -18.09 -8.95 -9.54
CA HIS A 145 -16.84 -9.08 -10.27
C HIS A 145 -16.75 -10.45 -10.94
N PRO A 146 -17.03 -10.56 -12.26
CA PRO A 146 -17.15 -11.86 -12.93
C PRO A 146 -15.79 -12.45 -13.30
N ILE A 147 -14.66 -11.86 -12.95
CA ILE A 147 -13.42 -12.24 -13.59
C ILE A 147 -12.29 -12.44 -12.57
N GLY A 148 -11.76 -13.66 -12.64
CA GLY A 148 -10.43 -13.98 -12.14
C GLY A 148 -10.30 -13.84 -10.64
N ASP A 149 -10.67 -14.85 -10.06
CA ASP A 149 -10.61 -15.21 -8.67
C ASP A 149 -9.22 -15.05 -8.01
N HIS A 150 -8.76 -13.83 -7.97
CA HIS A 150 -7.65 -13.42 -7.09
C HIS A 150 -8.20 -12.75 -5.84
N GLN A 151 -9.37 -13.17 -5.39
CA GLN A 151 -10.24 -12.37 -4.55
C GLN A 151 -10.78 -13.17 -3.37
N SER A 152 -9.89 -13.84 -2.71
CA SER A 152 -10.07 -13.97 -1.28
C SER A 152 -10.23 -12.57 -0.71
N PRO A 153 -11.14 -12.33 0.23
CA PRO A 153 -11.19 -11.05 0.93
C PRO A 153 -9.77 -10.70 1.35
N GLU A 154 -9.32 -9.53 0.95
CA GLU A 154 -8.02 -9.03 1.38
C GLU A 154 -7.96 -9.15 2.91
N PRO A 155 -6.83 -9.53 3.49
CA PRO A 155 -6.71 -9.55 4.94
C PRO A 155 -7.13 -8.18 5.48
N ALA A 156 -7.75 -8.18 6.66
CA ALA A 156 -8.20 -6.94 7.30
C ALA A 156 -7.08 -5.90 7.27
N ALA A 157 -7.43 -4.67 6.91
CA ALA A 157 -6.46 -3.58 6.83
C ALA A 157 -5.65 -3.47 8.12
N PRO A 158 -4.35 -3.18 8.03
CA PRO A 158 -3.59 -2.81 9.20
C PRO A 158 -4.29 -1.68 9.98
N PRO A 159 -4.27 -1.69 11.31
CA PRO A 159 -4.96 -0.67 12.13
C PRO A 159 -4.40 0.75 11.89
N THR A 160 -3.28 0.85 11.24
CA THR A 160 -2.60 2.09 10.85
C THR A 160 -3.08 2.67 9.53
N ASP A 161 -3.75 1.88 8.69
CA ASP A 161 -4.28 2.35 7.41
C ASP A 161 -5.37 3.39 7.59
N ARG A 162 -5.50 4.28 6.61
CA ARG A 162 -6.47 5.38 6.60
C ARG A 162 -7.32 5.34 5.35
N PHE A 163 -8.60 5.67 5.50
CA PHE A 163 -9.57 5.57 4.41
C PHE A 163 -10.35 6.87 4.27
N LEU A 164 -10.27 7.48 3.11
CA LEU A 164 -11.06 8.64 2.72
C LEU A 164 -12.16 8.17 1.77
N LEU A 165 -13.38 8.12 2.27
CA LEU A 165 -14.54 7.61 1.53
C LEU A 165 -15.42 8.76 1.05
N HIS A 166 -15.83 8.71 -0.20
CA HIS A 166 -16.85 9.63 -0.70
C HIS A 166 -18.25 9.06 -0.36
N PRO A 167 -19.25 9.91 -0.04
CA PRO A 167 -20.63 9.45 0.26
C PRO A 167 -21.25 8.57 -0.83
N ARG A 168 -20.86 8.72 -2.08
CA ARG A 168 -21.32 7.88 -3.19
C ARG A 168 -20.96 6.41 -3.03
N ALA A 169 -19.85 6.09 -2.40
CA ALA A 169 -19.44 4.72 -2.12
C ALA A 169 -20.40 4.03 -1.11
N LEU A 170 -21.07 4.84 -0.26
CA LEU A 170 -21.99 4.38 0.78
C LEU A 170 -23.43 4.24 0.29
N THR A 171 -23.72 4.67 -0.94
CA THR A 171 -25.07 4.66 -1.55
C THR A 171 -25.04 4.13 -2.97
N HIS A 172 -24.13 3.19 -3.24
CA HIS A 172 -23.91 2.67 -4.58
C HIS A 172 -25.16 1.89 -5.07
N PRO A 173 -25.78 2.28 -6.20
CA PRO A 173 -27.09 1.78 -6.62
C PRO A 173 -27.08 0.29 -7.01
N ALA A 174 -25.92 -0.28 -7.36
CA ALA A 174 -25.81 -1.69 -7.69
C ALA A 174 -25.72 -2.61 -6.45
N ILE A 175 -25.61 -2.04 -5.23
CA ILE A 175 -25.55 -2.81 -4.00
C ILE A 175 -26.94 -2.87 -3.37
N PRO A 176 -27.49 -4.06 -3.10
CA PRO A 176 -28.76 -4.22 -2.40
C PRO A 176 -28.77 -3.48 -1.04
N ALA A 177 -29.92 -2.95 -0.66
CA ALA A 177 -30.01 -2.11 0.55
C ALA A 177 -29.64 -2.86 1.83
N ASP A 178 -30.04 -4.10 1.96
CA ASP A 178 -29.69 -4.99 3.08
C ASP A 178 -28.18 -5.23 3.17
N VAL A 179 -27.54 -5.54 2.05
CA VAL A 179 -26.08 -5.71 1.95
C VAL A 179 -25.35 -4.42 2.30
N MET A 180 -25.84 -3.27 1.82
CA MET A 180 -25.27 -1.98 2.16
C MET A 180 -25.44 -1.65 3.65
N GLY A 181 -26.59 -1.99 4.22
CA GLY A 181 -26.84 -1.84 5.67
C GLY A 181 -25.85 -2.64 6.51
N GLU A 182 -25.64 -3.91 6.19
CA GLU A 182 -24.63 -4.76 6.84
C GLU A 182 -23.22 -4.16 6.69
N GLN A 183 -22.87 -3.70 5.50
CA GLN A 183 -21.58 -3.08 5.22
C GLN A 183 -21.37 -1.80 6.04
N LEU A 184 -22.38 -0.95 6.18
CA LEU A 184 -22.30 0.27 6.98
C LEU A 184 -22.10 -0.03 8.46
N LEU A 185 -22.81 -1.02 9.01
CA LEU A 185 -22.59 -1.48 10.38
C LEU A 185 -21.18 -2.03 10.57
N HIS A 186 -20.68 -2.79 9.61
CA HIS A 186 -19.31 -3.29 9.63
C HIS A 186 -18.30 -2.14 9.71
N LEU A 187 -18.46 -1.07 8.90
CA LEU A 187 -17.57 0.09 8.94
C LEU A 187 -17.58 0.81 10.31
N CYS A 188 -18.75 0.90 10.96
CA CYS A 188 -18.88 1.49 12.29
C CYS A 188 -18.07 0.74 13.35
N HIS A 189 -17.95 -0.59 13.23
CA HIS A 189 -17.31 -1.43 14.24
C HIS A 189 -15.82 -1.70 13.96
N THR A 190 -15.46 -1.88 12.70
CA THR A 190 -14.12 -2.39 12.35
C THR A 190 -13.03 -1.34 12.39
N ALA A 191 -13.35 -0.09 12.03
CA ALA A 191 -12.32 0.93 11.85
C ALA A 191 -12.79 2.35 12.25
N PRO A 192 -13.26 2.56 13.48
CA PRO A 192 -13.98 3.78 13.85
C PRO A 192 -13.16 5.07 13.75
N ASN A 193 -11.82 4.99 13.80
CA ASN A 193 -10.94 6.17 13.78
C ASN A 193 -10.11 6.31 12.50
N THR A 194 -10.11 5.30 11.65
CA THR A 194 -9.29 5.26 10.43
C THR A 194 -10.06 5.70 9.19
N ILE A 195 -11.39 5.76 9.27
CA ILE A 195 -12.28 6.17 8.20
C ILE A 195 -12.67 7.65 8.37
N ARG A 196 -12.60 8.40 7.28
CA ARG A 196 -13.13 9.76 7.18
C ARG A 196 -13.96 9.94 5.93
N LEU A 197 -15.09 10.65 6.06
CA LEU A 197 -15.95 10.95 4.92
C LEU A 197 -15.54 12.26 4.27
N LEU A 198 -15.47 12.25 2.95
CA LEU A 198 -15.35 13.46 2.14
C LEU A 198 -16.71 14.18 2.07
N PRO A 199 -16.73 15.50 1.87
CA PRO A 199 -17.96 16.19 1.57
C PRO A 199 -18.50 15.74 0.19
N ALA A 200 -19.81 15.69 0.03
CA ALA A 200 -20.46 15.28 -1.23
C ALA A 200 -20.07 16.15 -2.44
N THR A 201 -19.58 17.35 -2.16
CA THR A 201 -19.09 18.31 -3.16
C THR A 201 -17.64 18.09 -3.56
N PHE A 202 -16.93 17.13 -2.91
CA PHE A 202 -15.55 16.83 -3.30
C PHE A 202 -15.53 16.28 -4.73
N PRO A 203 -14.64 16.78 -5.61
CA PRO A 203 -14.62 16.36 -7.00
C PRO A 203 -14.40 14.86 -7.16
N PRO A 204 -15.13 14.20 -8.07
CA PRO A 204 -14.87 12.79 -8.36
C PRO A 204 -13.49 12.62 -9.03
N HIS A 205 -12.83 11.52 -8.71
CA HIS A 205 -11.52 11.15 -9.26
C HIS A 205 -11.42 9.62 -9.29
N PRO A 206 -10.48 9.02 -10.05
CA PRO A 206 -10.18 7.61 -9.95
C PRO A 206 -9.70 7.22 -8.55
N GLY A 207 -10.03 6.01 -8.11
CA GLY A 207 -9.53 5.46 -6.85
C GLY A 207 -8.03 5.18 -6.91
N PHE A 208 -7.33 5.42 -5.80
CA PHE A 208 -5.92 5.04 -5.61
C PHE A 208 -5.60 4.94 -4.13
N ARG A 209 -4.43 4.38 -3.84
CA ARG A 209 -3.86 4.45 -2.47
C ARG A 209 -2.43 4.98 -2.51
N VAL A 210 -2.04 5.63 -1.43
CA VAL A 210 -0.66 6.05 -1.20
C VAL A 210 -0.08 5.17 -0.11
N LEU A 211 0.98 4.47 -0.44
CA LEU A 211 1.77 3.66 0.48
C LEU A 211 2.86 4.54 1.08
N HIS A 212 2.97 4.49 2.40
CA HIS A 212 4.01 5.17 3.16
C HIS A 212 5.01 4.13 3.65
N ILE A 213 6.24 4.31 3.26
CA ILE A 213 7.36 3.43 3.59
C ILE A 213 8.38 4.29 4.33
N ASP A 214 8.88 3.81 5.47
CA ASP A 214 9.83 4.56 6.28
C ASP A 214 11.07 4.93 5.46
N HIS A 215 11.44 6.20 5.54
CA HIS A 215 12.56 6.77 4.81
C HIS A 215 12.49 6.67 3.27
N PHE A 216 11.31 6.46 2.71
CA PHE A 216 11.08 6.42 1.27
C PHE A 216 10.02 7.44 0.83
N PRO A 217 10.11 8.01 -0.39
CA PRO A 217 9.06 8.87 -0.92
C PRO A 217 7.71 8.14 -0.98
N PRO A 218 6.58 8.86 -0.93
CA PRO A 218 5.26 8.27 -1.08
C PRO A 218 5.15 7.48 -2.39
N VAL A 219 4.64 6.26 -2.31
CA VAL A 219 4.39 5.39 -3.46
C VAL A 219 2.89 5.38 -3.75
N VAL A 220 2.51 5.66 -4.99
CA VAL A 220 1.11 5.61 -5.42
C VAL A 220 0.83 4.25 -6.06
N HIS A 221 -0.24 3.61 -5.61
CA HIS A 221 -0.76 2.39 -6.21
C HIS A 221 -2.17 2.63 -6.76
N ILE A 222 -2.35 2.27 -8.02
CA ILE A 222 -3.63 2.32 -8.73
C ILE A 222 -3.97 0.89 -9.15
N ASP A 223 -5.15 0.41 -8.75
CA ASP A 223 -5.70 -0.86 -9.23
C ASP A 223 -6.73 -0.59 -10.32
N HIS A 224 -6.54 -1.20 -11.46
CA HIS A 224 -7.48 -1.14 -12.57
C HIS A 224 -7.74 -2.55 -13.10
N HIS A 225 -8.82 -3.17 -12.65
CA HIS A 225 -9.23 -4.52 -13.05
C HIS A 225 -8.10 -5.58 -12.89
N GLY A 226 -7.39 -5.54 -11.78
CA GLY A 226 -6.29 -6.48 -11.48
C GLY A 226 -4.98 -6.16 -12.21
N THR A 227 -4.94 -5.07 -12.98
CA THR A 227 -3.69 -4.47 -13.42
C THR A 227 -3.30 -3.40 -12.40
N HIS A 228 -2.13 -3.57 -11.78
CA HIS A 228 -1.65 -2.63 -10.78
C HIS A 228 -0.58 -1.72 -11.38
N VAL A 229 -0.76 -0.42 -11.21
CA VAL A 229 0.23 0.60 -11.57
C VAL A 229 0.84 1.14 -10.29
N ILE A 230 2.16 1.09 -10.21
CA ILE A 230 2.94 1.65 -9.09
C ILE A 230 3.75 2.81 -9.61
N LEU A 231 3.62 3.96 -8.95
CA LEU A 231 4.33 5.20 -9.26
C LEU A 231 5.16 5.59 -8.04
N GLU A 232 6.44 5.89 -8.22
CA GLU A 232 7.34 6.27 -7.13
C GLU A 232 8.17 7.53 -7.42
N SER A 233 8.22 7.98 -8.68
CA SER A 233 8.93 9.23 -8.98
C SER A 233 8.15 10.44 -8.43
N PRO A 234 8.82 11.49 -7.94
CA PRO A 234 8.17 12.70 -7.48
C PRO A 234 7.22 13.31 -8.52
N ASP A 235 7.61 13.29 -9.79
CA ASP A 235 6.81 13.86 -10.88
C ASP A 235 5.53 13.05 -11.11
N SER A 236 5.62 11.72 -11.11
CA SER A 236 4.47 10.83 -11.30
C SER A 236 3.51 10.85 -10.11
N THR A 237 4.00 11.06 -8.89
CA THR A 237 3.21 11.03 -7.66
C THR A 237 2.64 12.39 -7.27
N ALA A 238 3.14 13.50 -7.82
CA ALA A 238 2.82 14.87 -7.39
C ALA A 238 1.31 15.18 -7.43
N ALA A 239 0.63 14.81 -8.52
CA ALA A 239 -0.81 15.05 -8.66
C ALA A 239 -1.63 14.27 -7.61
N HIS A 240 -1.29 13.00 -7.40
CA HIS A 240 -1.96 12.11 -6.44
C HIS A 240 -1.75 12.57 -4.99
N THR A 241 -0.53 12.93 -4.63
CA THR A 241 -0.21 13.43 -3.27
C THR A 241 -0.85 14.79 -3.00
N THR A 242 -0.96 15.66 -4.02
CA THR A 242 -1.68 16.92 -3.91
C THR A 242 -3.16 16.71 -3.71
N LEU A 243 -3.79 15.82 -4.49
CA LEU A 243 -5.19 15.47 -4.34
C LEU A 243 -5.46 14.82 -2.97
N LEU A 244 -4.59 13.91 -2.52
CA LEU A 244 -4.72 13.29 -1.21
C LEU A 244 -4.66 14.31 -0.08
N ARG A 245 -3.79 15.30 -0.17
CA ARG A 245 -3.70 16.39 0.81
C ARG A 245 -4.97 17.21 0.83
N ALA A 246 -5.50 17.58 -0.35
CA ALA A 246 -6.77 18.29 -0.45
C ALA A 246 -7.93 17.49 0.13
N ALA A 247 -8.02 16.19 -0.19
CA ALA A 247 -9.01 15.28 0.36
C ALA A 247 -8.92 15.16 1.88
N THR A 248 -7.71 15.00 2.42
CA THR A 248 -7.47 14.93 3.87
C THR A 248 -7.91 16.21 4.59
N THR A 249 -7.65 17.37 3.99
CA THR A 249 -8.07 18.68 4.56
C THR A 249 -9.58 18.86 4.51
N ALA A 250 -10.24 18.38 3.44
CA ALA A 250 -11.68 18.50 3.27
C ALA A 250 -12.48 17.47 4.07
N ALA A 251 -11.85 16.37 4.48
CA ALA A 251 -12.52 15.25 5.14
C ALA A 251 -13.10 15.63 6.50
N ALA A 252 -14.27 15.11 6.80
CA ALA A 252 -14.94 15.26 8.08
C ALA A 252 -14.10 14.68 9.23
N THR A 253 -14.40 15.09 10.47
CA THR A 253 -13.79 14.48 11.66
C THR A 253 -14.21 13.00 11.82
N ALA A 254 -13.44 12.21 12.55
CA ALA A 254 -13.79 10.83 12.85
C ALA A 254 -15.15 10.71 13.56
N GLU A 255 -15.43 11.61 14.49
CA GLU A 255 -16.69 11.66 15.23
C GLU A 255 -17.88 11.96 14.29
N HIS A 256 -17.75 12.95 13.40
CA HIS A 256 -18.79 13.26 12.43
C HIS A 256 -19.00 12.10 11.45
N THR A 257 -17.91 11.48 10.99
CA THR A 257 -17.96 10.29 10.13
C THR A 257 -18.73 9.15 10.79
N ARG A 258 -18.41 8.83 12.05
CA ARG A 258 -19.08 7.77 12.81
C ARG A 258 -20.57 8.01 12.93
N ARG A 259 -20.99 9.23 13.30
CA ARG A 259 -22.42 9.60 13.35
C ARG A 259 -23.11 9.41 12.00
N THR A 260 -22.50 9.91 10.94
CA THR A 260 -23.07 9.78 9.59
C THR A 260 -23.22 8.32 9.15
N LEU A 261 -22.22 7.47 9.42
CA LEU A 261 -22.29 6.04 9.11
C LEU A 261 -23.40 5.35 9.91
N THR A 262 -23.55 5.66 11.21
CA THR A 262 -24.62 5.13 12.08
C THR A 262 -26.00 5.55 11.58
N ASP A 263 -26.16 6.81 11.22
CA ASP A 263 -27.43 7.35 10.69
C ASP A 263 -27.81 6.73 9.34
N LEU A 264 -26.82 6.46 8.48
CA LEU A 264 -27.02 5.79 7.21
C LEU A 264 -27.43 4.31 7.43
N ALA A 265 -26.74 3.61 8.31
CA ALA A 265 -27.06 2.21 8.65
C ALA A 265 -28.48 2.08 9.21
N ALA A 266 -28.90 2.98 10.11
CA ALA A 266 -30.27 2.97 10.65
C ALA A 266 -31.33 3.16 9.56
N ARG A 267 -31.09 4.02 8.58
CA ARG A 267 -32.01 4.27 7.46
C ARG A 267 -32.09 3.12 6.48
N THR A 268 -31.01 2.42 6.21
CA THR A 268 -31.00 1.23 5.33
C THR A 268 -31.63 0.01 6.00
N GLY A 269 -31.51 -0.15 7.32
CA GLY A 269 -32.13 -1.25 8.07
C GLY A 269 -33.64 -1.11 8.31
N THR A 270 -34.23 0.05 8.02
CA THR A 270 -35.68 0.31 8.18
C THR A 270 -36.50 0.11 6.90
N VAL A 271 -35.87 -0.25 5.80
CA VAL A 271 -36.52 -0.46 4.47
C VAL A 271 -36.72 -1.96 4.16
N GLY A 272 -36.67 -2.82 5.17
CA GLY A 272 -36.95 -4.27 5.08
C GLY A 272 -38.38 -4.64 5.48
#